data_304e6c43ad8415addbcc9ad32356dc0a
#
_entry.id   304e6c43ad8415addbcc9ad32356dc0a
#
_cell.length_a   1.000
_cell.length_b   1.000
_cell.length_c   1.000
_cell.angle_alpha   90.00
_cell.angle_beta   90.00
_cell.angle_gamma   90.00
#
_symmetry.space_group_name_H-M   'P 1'
#
loop_
_entity.id
_entity.type
_entity.pdbx_description
1 polymer ?
#
loop_
_entity_poly.entity_id
_entity_poly.type
_entity_poly.pdbx_seq_one_letter_code
_entity_poly.pdbx_strand_id
1 'polypeptide(L)'
;MKQHIKIGITDCGKFDNYRRWLESEPGVEVVRLSMHFQNAADTESCDGILFSGGEDLQPALYGKPEYVEEFGLQEIIPARDEFEYQVIEKALAGEKPVLGICRGLQLINVFLGGTLVPDIPAV
;
A
#
# COMPACT_ATOMS: atom_id res chain seq x y z
N MET A 1 -3.52 27.86 4.58
CA MET A 1 -3.16 26.86 3.57
C MET A 1 -1.80 26.27 3.89
N LYS A 2 -1.69 24.96 3.83
CA LYS A 2 -0.43 24.31 4.13
C LYS A 2 0.50 24.40 2.93
N GLN A 3 1.71 24.97 3.14
CA GLN A 3 2.71 25.11 2.07
C GLN A 3 3.64 23.89 1.98
N HIS A 4 3.65 23.08 3.03
CA HIS A 4 4.46 21.89 3.12
C HIS A 4 3.55 20.70 3.38
N ILE A 5 3.56 19.73 2.46
CA ILE A 5 2.70 18.54 2.53
C ILE A 5 3.60 17.31 2.61
N LYS A 6 3.35 16.46 3.57
CA LYS A 6 4.09 15.23 3.78
C LYS A 6 3.25 14.05 3.33
N ILE A 7 3.73 13.31 2.33
CA ILE A 7 3.05 12.15 1.78
C ILE A 7 3.86 10.89 2.11
N GLY A 8 3.21 9.94 2.77
CA GLY A 8 3.81 8.63 2.97
C GLY A 8 3.59 7.76 1.74
N ILE A 9 4.63 7.08 1.29
CA ILE A 9 4.53 6.12 0.19
C ILE A 9 4.96 4.76 0.72
N THR A 10 4.12 3.74 0.55
CA THR A 10 4.49 2.39 0.95
C THR A 10 5.61 1.90 0.02
N ASP A 11 6.63 1.28 0.61
CA ASP A 11 7.84 0.88 -0.10
C ASP A 11 7.57 -0.21 -1.14
N CYS A 12 8.25 -0.11 -2.27
CA CYS A 12 8.19 -1.09 -3.34
C CYS A 12 9.43 -0.96 -4.22
N GLY A 13 9.58 -1.89 -5.16
CA GLY A 13 10.74 -1.87 -6.07
C GLY A 13 10.84 -0.61 -6.92
N LYS A 14 9.74 0.08 -7.17
CA LYS A 14 9.71 1.32 -7.95
C LYS A 14 9.50 2.56 -7.09
N PHE A 15 9.85 2.47 -5.81
CA PHE A 15 9.65 3.57 -4.88
C PHE A 15 10.21 4.90 -5.40
N ASP A 16 11.42 4.89 -5.97
CA ASP A 16 12.04 6.13 -6.45
C ASP A 16 11.25 6.81 -7.56
N ASN A 17 10.53 6.04 -8.39
CA ASN A 17 9.68 6.60 -9.42
C ASN A 17 8.51 7.35 -8.81
N TYR A 18 7.87 6.77 -7.81
CA TYR A 18 6.78 7.43 -7.08
C TYR A 18 7.28 8.68 -6.38
N ARG A 19 8.43 8.59 -5.70
CA ARG A 19 9.00 9.73 -5.00
C ARG A 19 9.27 10.90 -5.94
N ARG A 20 9.92 10.64 -7.09
CA ARG A 20 10.23 11.69 -8.06
C ARG A 20 8.97 12.35 -8.59
N TRP A 21 7.93 11.54 -8.82
CA TRP A 21 6.65 12.06 -9.30
C TRP A 21 6.04 13.03 -8.30
N LEU A 22 5.95 12.63 -7.05
CA LEU A 22 5.33 13.47 -6.03
C LEU A 22 6.19 14.68 -5.66
N GLU A 23 7.51 14.51 -5.57
CA GLU A 23 8.41 15.60 -5.22
C GLU A 23 8.63 16.58 -6.37
N SER A 24 8.14 16.28 -7.57
CA SER A 24 8.12 17.26 -8.65
C SER A 24 7.19 18.43 -8.34
N GLU A 25 6.23 18.23 -7.43
CA GLU A 25 5.37 19.32 -6.96
C GLU A 25 6.05 20.05 -5.81
N PRO A 26 6.25 21.38 -5.93
CA PRO A 26 6.90 22.14 -4.84
C PRO A 26 6.15 22.00 -3.52
N GLY A 27 6.89 21.86 -2.43
CA GLY A 27 6.31 21.77 -1.10
C GLY A 27 5.90 20.36 -0.69
N VAL A 28 6.10 19.37 -1.53
CA VAL A 28 5.81 17.98 -1.18
C VAL A 28 7.06 17.27 -0.67
N GLU A 29 6.97 16.70 0.52
CA GLU A 29 8.00 15.85 1.10
C GLU A 29 7.48 14.43 1.14
N VAL A 30 8.31 13.46 0.76
CA VAL A 30 7.96 12.05 0.76
C VAL A 30 8.56 11.34 1.97
N VAL A 31 7.74 10.52 2.63
CA VAL A 31 8.17 9.62 3.71
C VAL A 31 8.06 8.20 3.20
N ARG A 32 9.16 7.47 3.27
CA ARG A 32 9.18 6.06 2.87
C ARG A 32 8.65 5.20 4.02
N LEU A 33 7.52 4.54 3.79
CA LEU A 33 6.92 3.63 4.77
C LEU A 33 7.28 2.20 4.37
N SER A 34 8.09 1.53 5.16
CA SER A 34 8.67 0.25 4.76
C SER A 34 8.67 -0.76 5.88
N MET A 35 8.33 -2.01 5.54
CA MET A 35 8.47 -3.12 6.47
C MET A 35 9.92 -3.29 6.95
N HIS A 36 10.88 -2.88 6.12
CA HIS A 36 12.31 -2.96 6.47
C HIS A 36 12.69 -1.98 7.58
N PHE A 37 11.96 -0.88 7.68
CA PHE A 37 12.17 0.14 8.71
C PHE A 37 11.22 -0.01 9.89
N GLN A 38 10.18 -0.82 9.75
CA GLN A 38 9.12 -1.02 10.75
C GLN A 38 8.58 0.32 11.25
N ASN A 39 8.36 1.25 10.32
CA ASN A 39 8.01 2.62 10.64
C ASN A 39 6.55 2.97 10.35
N ALA A 40 5.63 2.02 10.58
CA ALA A 40 4.20 2.30 10.39
C ALA A 40 3.74 3.51 11.23
N ALA A 41 4.35 3.76 12.37
CA ALA A 41 4.00 4.91 13.21
C ALA A 41 4.24 6.25 12.50
N ASP A 42 5.14 6.29 11.52
CA ASP A 42 5.40 7.52 10.76
C ASP A 42 4.18 7.94 9.92
N THR A 43 3.23 7.04 9.71
CA THR A 43 1.96 7.37 9.06
C THR A 43 1.26 8.54 9.75
N GLU A 44 1.36 8.62 11.06
CA GLU A 44 0.69 9.65 11.84
C GLU A 44 1.19 11.06 11.51
N SER A 45 2.45 11.20 11.09
CA SER A 45 3.01 12.49 10.72
C SER A 45 2.71 12.88 9.28
N CYS A 46 2.16 11.99 8.48
CA CYS A 46 1.86 12.26 7.07
C CYS A 46 0.51 12.94 6.90
N ASP A 47 0.41 13.76 5.86
CA ASP A 47 -0.85 14.42 5.51
C ASP A 47 -1.71 13.53 4.60
N GLY A 48 -1.10 12.60 3.89
CA GLY A 48 -1.78 11.63 3.04
C GLY A 48 -0.88 10.44 2.80
N ILE A 49 -1.46 9.34 2.32
CA ILE A 49 -0.73 8.10 2.10
C ILE A 49 -1.01 7.58 0.70
N LEU A 50 0.07 7.21 -0.02
CA LEU A 50 -0.01 6.54 -1.30
C LEU A 50 0.40 5.08 -1.09
N PHE A 51 -0.53 4.17 -1.39
CA PHE A 51 -0.26 2.72 -1.37
C PHE A 51 0.19 2.32 -2.77
N SER A 52 1.43 1.89 -2.87
CA SER A 52 2.11 1.66 -4.14
C SER A 52 1.83 0.27 -4.73
N GLY A 53 2.25 0.07 -5.96
CA GLY A 53 2.16 -1.21 -6.65
C GLY A 53 3.15 -2.25 -6.14
N GLY A 54 3.15 -3.40 -6.76
CA GLY A 54 4.08 -4.48 -6.43
C GLY A 54 3.46 -5.87 -6.52
N GLU A 55 3.89 -6.75 -5.65
CA GLU A 55 3.52 -8.16 -5.62
C GLU A 55 2.03 -8.38 -5.32
N ASP A 56 1.56 -9.61 -5.54
CA ASP A 56 0.19 -9.97 -5.22
C ASP A 56 -0.04 -9.94 -3.71
N LEU A 57 -1.26 -9.59 -3.31
CA LEU A 57 -1.68 -9.73 -1.92
C LEU A 57 -1.83 -11.20 -1.56
N GLN A 58 -1.51 -11.56 -0.31
CA GLN A 58 -1.76 -12.93 0.16
C GLN A 58 -3.27 -13.20 0.19
N PRO A 59 -3.74 -14.26 -0.48
CA PRO A 59 -5.18 -14.52 -0.54
C PRO A 59 -5.85 -14.82 0.80
N ALA A 60 -5.08 -15.19 1.81
CA ALA A 60 -5.61 -15.38 3.16
C ALA A 60 -6.30 -14.12 3.69
N LEU A 61 -5.87 -12.93 3.24
CA LEU A 61 -6.47 -11.67 3.68
C LEU A 61 -7.93 -11.52 3.24
N TYR A 62 -8.33 -12.17 2.15
CA TYR A 62 -9.73 -12.16 1.70
C TYR A 62 -10.36 -13.55 1.76
N GLY A 63 -9.86 -14.40 2.65
CA GLY A 63 -10.47 -15.68 2.96
C GLY A 63 -10.28 -16.78 1.92
N LYS A 64 -9.28 -16.64 1.06
CA LYS A 64 -9.03 -17.57 -0.04
C LYS A 64 -7.57 -18.05 -0.10
N PRO A 65 -7.01 -18.57 1.02
CA PRO A 65 -5.60 -18.98 1.03
C PRO A 65 -5.25 -20.03 -0.02
N GLU A 66 -6.23 -20.83 -0.46
CA GLU A 66 -6.04 -21.84 -1.51
C GLU A 66 -5.70 -21.25 -2.87
N TYR A 67 -5.92 -19.96 -3.08
CA TYR A 67 -5.61 -19.32 -4.34
C TYR A 67 -4.12 -19.30 -4.66
N VAL A 68 -3.25 -19.41 -3.65
CA VAL A 68 -1.81 -19.48 -3.89
C VAL A 68 -1.47 -20.66 -4.80
N GLU A 69 -2.02 -21.85 -4.51
CA GLU A 69 -1.79 -23.04 -5.34
C GLU A 69 -2.67 -23.04 -6.58
N GLU A 70 -3.94 -22.68 -6.44
CA GLU A 70 -4.93 -22.75 -7.52
C GLU A 70 -4.53 -21.84 -8.70
N PHE A 71 -4.00 -20.65 -8.44
CA PHE A 71 -3.64 -19.69 -9.48
C PHE A 71 -2.14 -19.49 -9.65
N GLY A 72 -1.32 -20.28 -8.95
CA GLY A 72 0.13 -20.21 -9.08
C GLY A 72 0.73 -18.87 -8.65
N LEU A 73 0.17 -18.23 -7.64
CA LEU A 73 0.67 -16.94 -7.15
C LEU A 73 2.04 -17.15 -6.51
N GLN A 74 3.06 -16.47 -7.03
CA GLN A 74 4.44 -16.67 -6.60
C GLN A 74 5.05 -15.49 -5.90
N GLU A 75 4.60 -14.27 -6.23
CA GLU A 75 5.17 -13.05 -5.68
C GLU A 75 4.29 -12.52 -4.55
N ILE A 76 4.33 -13.22 -3.41
CA ILE A 76 3.57 -12.83 -2.22
C ILE A 76 4.55 -12.54 -1.11
N ILE A 77 4.41 -11.38 -0.47
CA ILE A 77 5.24 -10.99 0.67
C ILE A 77 4.31 -10.67 1.84
N PRO A 78 3.97 -11.68 2.65
CA PRO A 78 3.05 -11.46 3.78
C PRO A 78 3.49 -10.36 4.74
N ALA A 79 4.79 -10.22 4.98
CA ALA A 79 5.29 -9.19 5.87
C ALA A 79 4.96 -7.79 5.35
N ARG A 80 4.98 -7.60 4.03
CA ARG A 80 4.60 -6.32 3.42
C ARG A 80 3.11 -6.07 3.60
N ASP A 81 2.29 -7.09 3.38
CA ASP A 81 0.84 -6.97 3.54
C ASP A 81 0.48 -6.60 4.98
N GLU A 82 1.10 -7.25 5.95
CA GLU A 82 0.86 -6.99 7.36
C GLU A 82 1.30 -5.58 7.75
N PHE A 83 2.45 -5.15 7.26
CA PHE A 83 2.95 -3.81 7.50
C PHE A 83 1.98 -2.77 6.94
N GLU A 84 1.53 -2.96 5.69
CA GLU A 84 0.65 -2.00 5.03
C GLU A 84 -0.75 -1.99 5.64
N TYR A 85 -1.19 -3.10 6.22
CA TYR A 85 -2.44 -3.11 6.99
C TYR A 85 -2.33 -2.19 8.21
N GLN A 86 -1.18 -2.17 8.88
CA GLN A 86 -0.95 -1.24 9.99
C GLN A 86 -1.00 0.21 9.49
N VAL A 87 -0.42 0.48 8.32
CA VAL A 87 -0.40 1.82 7.74
C VAL A 87 -1.82 2.28 7.40
N ILE A 88 -2.62 1.44 6.73
CA ILE A 88 -3.97 1.85 6.34
C ILE A 88 -4.87 2.02 7.56
N GLU A 89 -4.73 1.18 8.59
CA GLU A 89 -5.47 1.32 9.81
C GLU A 89 -5.21 2.69 10.46
N LYS A 90 -3.94 3.08 10.54
CA LYS A 90 -3.56 4.38 11.10
C LYS A 90 -4.04 5.54 10.23
N ALA A 91 -3.94 5.40 8.90
CA ALA A 91 -4.37 6.43 7.98
C ALA A 91 -5.87 6.69 8.09
N LEU A 92 -6.67 5.64 8.11
CA LEU A 92 -8.13 5.77 8.22
C LEU A 92 -8.55 6.28 9.60
N ALA A 93 -7.89 5.82 10.67
CA ALA A 93 -8.17 6.32 12.02
C ALA A 93 -7.87 7.81 12.13
N GLY A 94 -6.85 8.30 11.42
CA GLY A 94 -6.51 9.72 11.38
C GLY A 94 -7.27 10.51 10.31
N GLU A 95 -8.21 9.88 9.63
CA GLU A 95 -9.01 10.50 8.57
C GLU A 95 -8.13 11.11 7.47
N LYS A 96 -7.02 10.46 7.15
CA LYS A 96 -6.09 10.94 6.13
C LYS A 96 -6.52 10.50 4.74
N PRO A 97 -6.33 11.34 3.71
CA PRO A 97 -6.55 10.91 2.34
C PRO A 97 -5.62 9.75 1.99
N VAL A 98 -6.16 8.79 1.25
CA VAL A 98 -5.39 7.64 0.76
C VAL A 98 -5.60 7.48 -0.74
N LEU A 99 -4.54 7.06 -1.43
CA LEU A 99 -4.58 6.76 -2.86
C LEU A 99 -3.92 5.40 -3.06
N GLY A 100 -4.60 4.52 -3.77
CA GLY A 100 -4.06 3.20 -4.10
C GLY A 100 -3.78 3.06 -5.58
N ILE A 101 -2.61 2.55 -5.92
CA ILE A 101 -2.20 2.31 -7.31
C ILE A 101 -1.91 0.82 -7.46
N CYS A 102 -2.58 0.16 -8.41
CA CYS A 102 -2.42 -1.28 -8.66
C CYS A 102 -2.64 -2.10 -7.39
N ARG A 103 -1.58 -2.73 -6.87
CA ARG A 103 -1.63 -3.47 -5.61
C ARG A 103 -2.20 -2.64 -4.47
N GLY A 104 -1.86 -1.35 -4.42
CA GLY A 104 -2.38 -0.46 -3.37
C GLY A 104 -3.89 -0.34 -3.39
N LEU A 105 -4.49 -0.26 -4.59
CA LEU A 105 -5.94 -0.25 -4.72
C LEU A 105 -6.54 -1.57 -4.23
N GLN A 106 -5.91 -2.69 -4.57
CA GLN A 106 -6.35 -4.00 -4.13
C GLN A 106 -6.29 -4.13 -2.61
N LEU A 107 -5.21 -3.62 -2.00
CA LEU A 107 -5.04 -3.63 -0.55
C LEU A 107 -6.18 -2.88 0.15
N ILE A 108 -6.49 -1.69 -0.33
CA ILE A 108 -7.55 -0.86 0.24
C ILE A 108 -8.89 -1.59 0.14
N ASN A 109 -9.17 -2.18 -1.04
CA ASN A 109 -10.40 -2.94 -1.24
C ASN A 109 -10.53 -4.10 -0.26
N VAL A 110 -9.46 -4.89 -0.11
CA VAL A 110 -9.48 -6.06 0.78
C VAL A 110 -9.58 -5.63 2.24
N PHE A 111 -8.87 -4.57 2.63
CA PHE A 111 -8.97 -4.06 4.01
C PHE A 111 -10.39 -3.64 4.36
N LEU A 112 -11.13 -3.12 3.38
CA LEU A 112 -12.52 -2.69 3.58
C LEU A 112 -13.52 -3.85 3.42
N GLY A 113 -13.05 -5.08 3.29
CA GLY A 113 -13.90 -6.28 3.26
C GLY A 113 -14.17 -6.84 1.87
N GLY A 114 -13.55 -6.29 0.83
CA GLY A 114 -13.69 -6.79 -0.53
C GLY A 114 -12.86 -8.03 -0.81
N THR A 115 -13.09 -8.62 -1.97
CA THR A 115 -12.32 -9.76 -2.45
C THR A 115 -11.70 -9.44 -3.81
N LEU A 116 -10.81 -10.32 -4.29
CA LEU A 116 -10.09 -10.11 -5.53
C LEU A 116 -10.25 -11.29 -6.47
N VAL A 117 -10.16 -11.00 -7.77
CA VAL A 117 -9.88 -12.00 -8.80
C VAL A 117 -8.35 -12.03 -8.92
N PRO A 118 -7.68 -13.13 -8.50
CA PRO A 118 -6.22 -13.11 -8.34
C PRO A 118 -5.46 -13.07 -9.66
N ASP A 119 -6.07 -13.53 -10.75
CA ASP A 119 -5.46 -13.53 -12.07
C ASP A 119 -6.55 -13.29 -13.12
N ILE A 120 -6.56 -12.08 -13.67
CA ILE A 120 -7.59 -11.68 -14.65
C ILE A 120 -7.64 -12.62 -15.86
N PRO A 121 -6.51 -13.07 -16.45
CA PRO A 121 -6.58 -14.02 -17.56
C PRO A 121 -7.21 -15.35 -17.21
N ALA A 122 -7.33 -15.71 -15.94
CA ALA A 122 -7.93 -16.96 -15.49
C ALA A 122 -9.44 -16.86 -15.29
N VAL A 123 -10.04 -15.70 -15.48
CA VAL A 123 -11.47 -15.46 -15.27
C VAL A 123 -12.29 -15.98 -16.44
#